data_6b4df4a0dbf066b0aee201c07ce9a4da
#
_entry.id   6b4df4a0dbf066b0aee201c07ce9a4da
#
_cell.length_a   1.000
_cell.length_b   1.000
_cell.length_c   1.000
_cell.angle_alpha   90.00
_cell.angle_beta   90.00
_cell.angle_gamma   90.00
#
_symmetry.space_group_name_H-M   'P 1'
#
loop_
_entity.id
_entity.type
_entity.pdbx_description
1 polymer ?
#
loop_
_entity_poly.entity_id
_entity_poly.type
_entity_poly.pdbx_seq_one_letter_code
_entity_poly.pdbx_strand_id
1 'polypeptide(L)'
;IASASRRVWRAPKPTSGGQRSSCDPGPIAESVARSVCGLVRTTTVLSRCDRGADEKWRRQSSEYGPVNARRASRESNEMRPLRYSINVTLDGCCHHEAGLPPDEESMRYWTAEMERADALLFGRVTYEMMESAWRQPATGTWPDWMDEWEIPFAETIDRAKKYVVSSTLSGVDWNAELVRGDLGQAVQRLKQEPGEGLFVGGVTLPLALADLGLIDEYEFLVQPVLAGHGPTLLAGLRERIQLELVDRHEFRSGAVALRYRPTRVTA
;
A
#
# COMPACT_ATOMS: atom_id res chain seq x y z
N ILE A 1 35.43 1.21 6.73
CA ILE A 1 34.58 0.38 5.86
C ILE A 1 33.89 -0.63 6.78
N ALA A 2 32.76 -0.29 7.35
CA ALA A 2 31.95 -1.18 8.17
C ALA A 2 30.56 -1.24 7.52
N SER A 3 30.23 -2.42 7.00
CA SER A 3 28.93 -2.81 6.51
C SER A 3 27.92 -2.70 7.65
N ALA A 4 27.01 -1.72 7.59
CA ALA A 4 25.87 -1.64 8.48
C ALA A 4 24.89 -2.76 8.10
N SER A 5 24.89 -3.81 8.89
CA SER A 5 23.96 -4.94 8.79
C SER A 5 22.56 -4.43 9.09
N ARG A 6 21.71 -4.36 8.06
CA ARG A 6 20.26 -4.12 8.20
C ARG A 6 19.68 -5.17 9.13
N ARG A 7 19.24 -4.77 10.30
CA ARG A 7 18.45 -5.65 11.17
C ARG A 7 17.05 -5.72 10.60
N VAL A 8 16.85 -6.65 9.66
CA VAL A 8 15.51 -7.10 9.28
C VAL A 8 14.87 -7.67 10.53
N TRP A 9 13.70 -7.22 10.83
CA TRP A 9 12.86 -7.74 11.93
C TRP A 9 12.65 -9.25 11.70
N ARG A 10 13.35 -10.10 12.47
CA ARG A 10 13.19 -11.55 12.42
C ARG A 10 12.18 -11.96 13.48
N ALA A 11 11.04 -12.48 13.03
CA ALA A 11 10.15 -13.24 13.89
C ALA A 11 10.88 -14.42 14.54
N PRO A 12 10.56 -14.82 15.80
CA PRO A 12 11.19 -15.96 16.47
C PRO A 12 10.94 -17.25 15.69
N LYS A 13 12.00 -18.04 15.48
CA LYS A 13 11.94 -19.34 14.82
C LYS A 13 11.08 -20.31 15.63
N PRO A 14 10.20 -21.10 15.00
CA PRO A 14 9.55 -22.21 15.68
C PRO A 14 10.58 -23.28 16.05
N THR A 15 10.49 -23.79 17.26
CA THR A 15 11.31 -24.86 17.78
C THR A 15 11.05 -26.18 17.04
N SER A 16 12.12 -26.82 16.60
CA SER A 16 12.13 -28.08 15.87
C SER A 16 11.68 -29.24 16.77
N GLY A 17 10.75 -30.04 16.28
CA GLY A 17 10.40 -31.33 16.81
C GLY A 17 9.31 -32.02 16.02
N GLY A 18 9.65 -33.03 15.19
CA GLY A 18 8.64 -33.90 14.57
C GLY A 18 9.02 -34.44 13.19
N GLN A 19 9.61 -35.59 13.17
CA GLN A 19 9.62 -36.71 12.20
C GLN A 19 9.41 -36.44 10.70
N ARG A 20 10.39 -36.83 9.91
CA ARG A 20 10.36 -36.99 8.46
C ARG A 20 9.50 -38.21 8.08
N SER A 21 8.49 -38.01 7.25
CA SER A 21 7.93 -39.06 6.43
C SER A 21 8.36 -38.84 4.98
N SER A 22 9.02 -39.86 4.42
CA SER A 22 9.43 -39.92 3.02
C SER A 22 8.21 -40.07 2.11
N CYS A 23 8.04 -39.17 1.15
CA CYS A 23 7.18 -39.40 0.00
C CYS A 23 8.05 -39.33 -1.27
N ASP A 24 8.15 -40.48 -1.93
CA ASP A 24 8.78 -40.70 -3.23
C ASP A 24 8.01 -39.97 -4.33
N PRO A 25 8.64 -39.21 -5.25
CA PRO A 25 7.93 -38.59 -6.37
C PRO A 25 7.73 -39.61 -7.49
N GLY A 26 6.48 -39.89 -7.82
CA GLY A 26 6.10 -40.74 -8.95
C GLY A 26 6.41 -40.13 -10.34
N PRO A 27 6.32 -40.91 -11.44
CA PRO A 27 7.00 -40.65 -12.70
C PRO A 27 6.22 -39.74 -13.68
N ILE A 28 5.88 -38.51 -13.32
CA ILE A 28 5.21 -37.55 -14.23
C ILE A 28 6.12 -36.33 -14.56
N ALA A 29 7.32 -36.26 -14.00
CA ALA A 29 8.22 -35.10 -14.16
C ALA A 29 9.11 -35.14 -15.42
N GLU A 30 9.14 -36.23 -16.19
CA GLU A 30 10.06 -36.39 -17.36
C GLU A 30 9.49 -35.97 -18.72
N SER A 31 8.20 -35.66 -18.82
CA SER A 31 7.56 -35.37 -20.12
C SER A 31 7.58 -33.88 -20.53
N VAL A 32 7.88 -32.94 -19.64
CA VAL A 32 7.82 -31.51 -19.95
C VAL A 32 9.17 -30.90 -20.33
N ALA A 33 10.28 -31.60 -20.06
CA ALA A 33 11.64 -31.06 -20.25
C ALA A 33 12.20 -31.18 -21.68
N ARG A 34 11.48 -31.75 -22.67
CA ARG A 34 12.00 -32.01 -24.02
C ARG A 34 11.49 -31.12 -25.15
N SER A 35 10.67 -30.08 -24.87
CA SER A 35 10.04 -29.31 -25.97
C SER A 35 10.50 -27.84 -26.10
N VAL A 36 11.51 -27.38 -25.38
CA VAL A 36 11.99 -25.96 -25.46
C VAL A 36 13.50 -25.88 -25.70
N CYS A 37 14.06 -26.78 -26.53
CA CYS A 37 15.45 -26.62 -26.95
C CYS A 37 15.55 -26.69 -28.49
N GLY A 38 15.25 -25.59 -29.16
CA GLY A 38 15.44 -25.46 -30.60
C GLY A 38 14.95 -24.11 -31.11
N LEU A 39 15.79 -23.19 -31.29
CA LEU A 39 15.89 -22.01 -32.14
C LEU A 39 16.27 -20.72 -31.38
N VAL A 40 17.54 -20.56 -31.13
CA VAL A 40 18.13 -19.18 -31.07
C VAL A 40 19.24 -19.13 -32.11
N ARG A 41 18.96 -18.59 -33.29
CA ARG A 41 19.97 -18.07 -34.19
C ARG A 41 20.22 -16.61 -33.89
N THR A 42 21.41 -16.32 -33.46
CA THR A 42 22.02 -15.00 -33.35
C THR A 42 21.88 -14.21 -34.64
N THR A 43 21.28 -13.04 -34.55
CA THR A 43 21.48 -11.98 -35.54
C THR A 43 21.76 -10.68 -34.77
N THR A 44 23.03 -10.31 -34.77
CA THR A 44 23.51 -8.99 -34.29
C THR A 44 23.00 -7.93 -35.26
N VAL A 45 22.10 -7.08 -34.84
CA VAL A 45 21.79 -5.83 -35.56
C VAL A 45 22.08 -4.67 -34.63
N LEU A 46 23.20 -4.02 -34.89
CA LEU A 46 23.50 -2.66 -34.39
C LEU A 46 22.53 -1.70 -35.07
N SER A 47 21.52 -1.20 -34.36
CA SER A 47 20.72 -0.08 -34.84
C SER A 47 20.94 1.16 -34.01
N ARG A 48 21.22 2.22 -34.74
CA ARG A 48 21.43 3.60 -34.33
C ARG A 48 20.40 4.06 -33.30
N CYS A 49 20.88 4.68 -32.21
CA CYS A 49 20.06 5.48 -31.31
C CYS A 49 19.37 6.61 -32.09
N ASP A 50 18.06 6.51 -32.17
CA ASP A 50 17.21 7.53 -32.76
C ASP A 50 17.01 8.68 -31.74
N ARG A 51 17.65 9.82 -31.97
CA ARG A 51 17.58 11.03 -31.13
C ARG A 51 16.24 11.76 -31.22
N GLY A 52 15.29 11.22 -31.96
CA GLY A 52 13.96 11.81 -32.14
C GLY A 52 12.92 11.42 -31.09
N ALA A 53 13.16 10.37 -30.30
CA ALA A 53 12.21 9.92 -29.29
C ALA A 53 12.23 10.78 -28.01
N ASP A 54 13.38 11.35 -27.64
CA ASP A 54 13.54 12.18 -26.44
C ASP A 54 12.84 13.54 -26.52
N GLU A 55 12.69 14.10 -27.71
CA GLU A 55 12.03 15.41 -27.89
C GLU A 55 10.53 15.34 -27.85
N LYS A 56 9.95 14.20 -28.24
CA LYS A 56 8.48 13.97 -28.19
C LYS A 56 8.02 13.75 -26.76
N TRP A 57 8.83 13.11 -25.92
CA TRP A 57 8.58 12.90 -24.49
C TRP A 57 8.62 14.22 -23.71
N ARG A 58 9.57 15.10 -24.00
CA ARG A 58 9.70 16.39 -23.30
C ARG A 58 8.56 17.36 -23.60
N ARG A 59 7.86 17.24 -24.72
CA ARG A 59 6.70 18.07 -25.06
C ARG A 59 5.41 17.57 -24.40
N GLN A 60 5.27 16.28 -24.14
CA GLN A 60 4.09 15.73 -23.46
C GLN A 60 4.09 15.93 -21.93
N SER A 61 5.27 16.05 -21.33
CA SER A 61 5.39 16.31 -19.89
C SER A 61 5.22 17.78 -19.48
N SER A 62 5.15 18.71 -20.42
CA SER A 62 4.93 20.12 -20.11
C SER A 62 3.46 20.55 -20.11
N GLU A 63 2.53 19.68 -20.49
CA GLU A 63 1.08 19.96 -20.43
C GLU A 63 0.43 19.61 -19.09
N TYR A 64 1.13 18.89 -18.20
CA TYR A 64 0.69 18.70 -16.83
C TYR A 64 1.42 19.70 -15.93
N GLY A 65 0.99 20.96 -15.99
CA GLY A 65 1.32 21.95 -14.98
C GLY A 65 0.85 21.51 -13.60
N PRO A 66 1.47 22.01 -12.50
CA PRO A 66 1.04 21.66 -11.16
C PRO A 66 -0.45 21.94 -11.02
N VAL A 67 -1.22 20.93 -10.64
CA VAL A 67 -2.63 21.09 -10.30
C VAL A 67 -2.70 21.90 -9.00
N ASN A 68 -2.50 23.21 -9.14
CA ASN A 68 -2.95 24.17 -8.16
C ASN A 68 -4.49 24.18 -8.24
N ALA A 69 -5.07 23.15 -7.65
CA ALA A 69 -6.49 23.07 -7.39
C ALA A 69 -6.85 24.29 -6.57
N ARG A 70 -7.57 25.18 -7.21
CA ARG A 70 -8.24 26.33 -6.62
C ARG A 70 -8.87 25.87 -5.31
N ARG A 71 -8.40 26.41 -4.20
CA ARG A 71 -9.06 26.39 -2.91
C ARG A 71 -10.35 27.22 -3.06
N ALA A 72 -11.32 26.63 -3.75
CA ALA A 72 -12.68 27.10 -3.73
C ALA A 72 -13.24 26.64 -2.39
N SER A 73 -13.59 27.57 -1.54
CA SER A 73 -14.44 27.37 -0.37
C SER A 73 -15.68 26.57 -0.80
N ARG A 74 -15.63 25.25 -0.69
CA ARG A 74 -16.77 24.36 -0.79
C ARG A 74 -17.43 24.32 0.58
N GLU A 75 -18.34 25.21 0.81
CA GLU A 75 -19.46 24.98 1.72
C GLU A 75 -20.40 23.96 1.03
N SER A 76 -19.97 22.73 0.93
CA SER A 76 -20.81 21.59 0.61
C SER A 76 -20.77 20.67 1.81
N ASN A 77 -21.92 20.22 2.26
CA ASN A 77 -22.16 19.19 3.27
C ASN A 77 -21.71 17.83 2.71
N GLU A 78 -20.51 17.76 2.17
CA GLU A 78 -19.92 16.59 1.52
C GLU A 78 -19.15 15.83 2.60
N MET A 79 -19.56 14.59 2.85
CA MET A 79 -18.89 13.71 3.83
C MET A 79 -17.42 13.52 3.48
N ARG A 80 -16.54 13.43 4.50
CA ARG A 80 -15.12 13.09 4.30
C ARG A 80 -14.97 11.79 3.53
N PRO A 81 -14.23 11.73 2.42
CA PRO A 81 -13.99 10.47 1.72
C PRO A 81 -13.12 9.54 2.56
N LEU A 82 -13.44 8.25 2.55
CA LEU A 82 -12.59 7.19 3.10
C LEU A 82 -11.77 6.58 1.95
N ARG A 83 -10.46 6.72 2.03
CA ARG A 83 -9.49 6.20 1.05
C ARG A 83 -8.79 4.98 1.61
N TYR A 84 -8.86 3.86 0.90
CA TYR A 84 -8.09 2.67 1.19
C TYR A 84 -6.85 2.61 0.33
N SER A 85 -5.68 2.45 0.96
CA SER A 85 -4.44 2.33 0.21
C SER A 85 -3.56 1.22 0.78
N ILE A 86 -2.90 0.47 -0.12
CA ILE A 86 -2.04 -0.66 0.24
C ILE A 86 -1.04 -1.00 -0.88
N ASN A 87 0.17 -1.44 -0.48
CA ASN A 87 1.10 -2.10 -1.37
C ASN A 87 0.63 -3.53 -1.66
N VAL A 88 0.70 -3.93 -2.91
CA VAL A 88 0.31 -5.26 -3.37
C VAL A 88 1.28 -5.76 -4.45
N THR A 89 1.63 -7.04 -4.43
CA THR A 89 2.43 -7.66 -5.49
C THR A 89 1.57 -7.97 -6.71
N LEU A 90 2.19 -8.26 -7.87
CA LEU A 90 1.47 -8.61 -9.10
C LEU A 90 0.54 -9.84 -8.96
N ASP A 91 0.86 -10.75 -8.06
CA ASP A 91 0.03 -11.93 -7.74
C ASP A 91 -0.94 -11.69 -6.57
N GLY A 92 -1.11 -10.42 -6.15
CA GLY A 92 -2.12 -10.01 -5.18
C GLY A 92 -1.75 -10.17 -3.71
N CYS A 93 -0.50 -10.51 -3.38
CA CYS A 93 -0.05 -10.56 -1.99
C CYS A 93 0.08 -9.15 -1.41
N CYS A 94 -0.49 -8.92 -0.23
CA CYS A 94 -0.41 -7.64 0.49
C CYS A 94 0.35 -7.75 1.83
N HIS A 95 1.27 -8.72 1.95
CA HIS A 95 2.20 -8.76 3.07
C HIS A 95 3.22 -7.61 2.93
N HIS A 96 3.44 -6.85 4.01
CA HIS A 96 4.28 -5.63 3.97
C HIS A 96 5.74 -5.85 3.55
N GLU A 97 6.28 -7.07 3.72
CA GLU A 97 7.64 -7.46 3.31
C GLU A 97 7.70 -8.12 1.93
N ALA A 98 6.56 -8.31 1.26
CA ALA A 98 6.53 -9.03 -0.02
C ALA A 98 6.90 -8.15 -1.22
N GLY A 99 6.82 -6.83 -1.09
CA GLY A 99 7.16 -5.87 -2.13
C GLY A 99 8.63 -5.51 -2.19
N LEU A 100 8.97 -4.57 -3.06
CA LEU A 100 10.29 -3.94 -3.07
C LEU A 100 10.48 -3.10 -1.79
N PRO A 101 11.72 -2.97 -1.29
CA PRO A 101 12.01 -1.99 -0.24
C PRO A 101 11.55 -0.60 -0.67
N PRO A 102 11.04 0.23 0.27
CA PRO A 102 10.70 1.60 -0.05
C PRO A 102 11.93 2.37 -0.52
N ASP A 103 11.71 3.30 -1.44
CA ASP A 103 12.69 4.26 -1.92
C ASP A 103 12.19 5.70 -1.71
N GLU A 104 13.05 6.68 -1.94
CA GLU A 104 12.72 8.09 -1.77
C GLU A 104 11.49 8.52 -2.58
N GLU A 105 11.32 8.00 -3.81
CA GLU A 105 10.21 8.34 -4.69
C GLU A 105 8.88 7.81 -4.13
N SER A 106 8.84 6.56 -3.72
CA SER A 106 7.65 5.92 -3.13
C SER A 106 7.28 6.53 -1.79
N MET A 107 8.25 6.87 -0.93
CA MET A 107 7.99 7.51 0.36
C MET A 107 7.46 8.93 0.18
N ARG A 108 7.99 9.69 -0.75
CA ARG A 108 7.46 11.03 -1.09
C ARG A 108 6.02 10.95 -1.60
N TYR A 109 5.74 9.97 -2.44
CA TYR A 109 4.38 9.71 -2.91
C TYR A 109 3.42 9.40 -1.75
N TRP A 110 3.79 8.48 -0.86
CA TRP A 110 2.97 8.12 0.30
C TRP A 110 2.77 9.28 1.28
N THR A 111 3.80 10.10 1.49
CA THR A 111 3.68 11.32 2.30
C THR A 111 2.60 12.24 1.73
N ALA A 112 2.66 12.53 0.43
CA ALA A 112 1.68 13.38 -0.23
C ALA A 112 0.26 12.80 -0.21
N GLU A 113 0.11 11.47 -0.35
CA GLU A 113 -1.20 10.82 -0.25
C GLU A 113 -1.77 10.86 1.17
N MET A 114 -0.94 10.69 2.20
CA MET A 114 -1.38 10.82 3.59
C MET A 114 -1.76 12.26 3.97
N GLU A 115 -1.10 13.26 3.40
CA GLU A 115 -1.44 14.67 3.60
C GLU A 115 -2.81 15.07 3.02
N ARG A 116 -3.38 14.23 2.15
CA ARG A 116 -4.77 14.39 1.65
C ARG A 116 -5.82 13.91 2.64
N ALA A 117 -5.41 13.36 3.78
CA ALA A 117 -6.28 12.92 4.86
C ALA A 117 -5.92 13.63 6.16
N ASP A 118 -6.92 14.01 6.92
CA ASP A 118 -6.76 14.63 8.24
C ASP A 118 -6.77 13.59 9.37
N ALA A 119 -7.15 12.34 9.09
CA ALA A 119 -7.08 11.26 10.05
C ALA A 119 -6.82 9.89 9.40
N LEU A 120 -6.17 9.02 10.18
CA LEU A 120 -5.83 7.66 9.82
C LEU A 120 -6.73 6.68 10.57
N LEU A 121 -7.24 5.66 9.89
CA LEU A 121 -8.08 4.60 10.47
C LEU A 121 -7.32 3.28 10.44
N PHE A 122 -7.05 2.72 11.61
CA PHE A 122 -6.28 1.48 11.75
C PHE A 122 -7.06 0.39 12.47
N GLY A 123 -6.85 -0.86 12.07
CA GLY A 123 -7.10 -2.00 12.94
C GLY A 123 -5.95 -2.17 13.94
N ARG A 124 -6.17 -2.95 15.01
CA ARG A 124 -5.15 -3.17 16.06
C ARG A 124 -3.76 -3.52 15.52
N VAL A 125 -3.67 -4.54 14.66
CA VAL A 125 -2.37 -5.02 14.16
C VAL A 125 -1.65 -3.94 13.34
N THR A 126 -2.38 -3.23 12.49
CA THR A 126 -1.81 -2.13 11.70
C THR A 126 -1.37 -0.98 12.62
N TYR A 127 -2.16 -0.63 13.65
CA TYR A 127 -1.79 0.39 14.62
C TYR A 127 -0.49 0.04 15.32
N GLU A 128 -0.39 -1.16 15.91
CA GLU A 128 0.80 -1.61 16.63
C GLU A 128 2.06 -1.65 15.73
N MET A 129 1.90 -2.09 14.49
CA MET A 129 2.97 -2.10 13.49
C MET A 129 3.44 -0.68 13.11
N MET A 130 2.50 0.20 12.80
CA MET A 130 2.80 1.59 12.43
C MET A 130 3.38 2.37 13.58
N GLU A 131 2.87 2.18 14.80
CA GLU A 131 3.40 2.80 16.01
C GLU A 131 4.86 2.37 16.27
N SER A 132 5.17 1.09 16.13
CA SER A 132 6.53 0.57 16.35
C SER A 132 7.55 1.09 15.33
N ALA A 133 7.11 1.40 14.11
CA ALA A 133 7.98 1.86 13.03
C ALA A 133 8.10 3.39 12.95
N TRP A 134 7.01 4.13 13.22
CA TRP A 134 6.88 5.54 12.82
C TRP A 134 6.53 6.49 13.98
N ARG A 135 6.39 6.00 15.21
CA ARG A 135 6.21 6.88 16.36
C ARG A 135 7.53 7.57 16.70
N GLN A 136 7.50 8.89 16.81
CA GLN A 136 8.68 9.64 17.23
C GLN A 136 9.13 9.20 18.62
N PRO A 137 10.43 8.86 18.81
CA PRO A 137 10.96 8.51 20.12
C PRO A 137 10.80 9.67 21.13
N ALA A 138 10.65 9.33 22.41
CA ALA A 138 10.54 10.32 23.48
C ALA A 138 11.75 11.28 23.59
N THR A 139 12.88 10.90 22.98
CA THR A 139 14.08 11.76 22.88
C THR A 139 13.90 12.94 21.93
N GLY A 140 12.85 12.91 21.07
CA GLY A 140 12.61 13.91 20.04
C GLY A 140 13.54 13.78 18.81
N THR A 141 14.38 12.74 18.76
CA THR A 141 15.29 12.48 17.64
C THR A 141 14.94 11.15 16.96
N TRP A 142 14.93 11.15 15.63
CA TRP A 142 14.74 9.93 14.86
C TRP A 142 15.94 9.01 15.02
N PRO A 143 15.75 7.67 14.93
CA PRO A 143 16.86 6.73 15.06
C PRO A 143 17.86 6.84 13.89
N ASP A 144 19.15 6.60 14.16
CA ASP A 144 20.24 6.66 13.16
C ASP A 144 20.09 5.67 11.97
N TRP A 145 19.20 4.68 12.09
CA TRP A 145 18.90 3.73 11.01
C TRP A 145 17.88 4.25 10.00
N MET A 146 17.15 5.34 10.33
CA MET A 146 16.14 5.96 9.46
C MET A 146 16.84 6.90 8.49
N ASP A 147 16.61 6.72 7.21
CA ASP A 147 17.13 7.59 6.19
C ASP A 147 16.42 8.97 6.22
N GLU A 148 17.13 10.03 5.86
CA GLU A 148 16.58 11.41 5.89
C GLU A 148 15.31 11.57 5.04
N TRP A 149 15.20 10.82 3.94
CA TRP A 149 14.01 10.85 3.07
C TRP A 149 12.79 10.12 3.66
N GLU A 150 12.95 9.33 4.71
CA GLU A 150 11.84 8.67 5.44
C GLU A 150 11.21 9.59 6.49
N ILE A 151 11.96 10.58 6.99
CA ILE A 151 11.54 11.48 8.07
C ILE A 151 10.24 12.21 7.76
N PRO A 152 10.02 12.81 6.57
CA PRO A 152 8.76 13.50 6.26
C PRO A 152 7.52 12.58 6.36
N PHE A 153 7.66 11.32 5.96
CA PHE A 153 6.61 10.33 6.09
C PHE A 153 6.34 9.99 7.57
N ALA A 154 7.42 9.75 8.33
CA ALA A 154 7.33 9.47 9.77
C ALA A 154 6.65 10.62 10.53
N GLU A 155 7.03 11.87 10.28
CA GLU A 155 6.43 13.06 10.89
C GLU A 155 4.95 13.22 10.51
N THR A 156 4.61 12.93 9.26
CA THR A 156 3.22 13.01 8.78
C THR A 156 2.32 12.00 9.50
N ILE A 157 2.77 10.75 9.64
CA ILE A 157 2.03 9.75 10.41
C ILE A 157 2.00 10.08 11.90
N ASP A 158 3.14 10.47 12.48
CA ASP A 158 3.23 10.77 13.92
C ASP A 158 2.25 11.88 14.31
N ARG A 159 2.19 12.94 13.53
CA ARG A 159 1.30 14.10 13.75
C ARG A 159 -0.18 13.79 13.50
N ALA A 160 -0.51 12.92 12.52
CA ALA A 160 -1.88 12.67 12.13
C ALA A 160 -2.76 12.15 13.29
N LYS A 161 -4.04 12.54 13.35
CA LYS A 161 -5.04 11.92 14.22
C LYS A 161 -5.26 10.48 13.79
N LYS A 162 -5.38 9.57 14.74
CA LYS A 162 -5.61 8.15 14.48
C LYS A 162 -6.90 7.69 15.16
N TYR A 163 -7.67 6.88 14.44
CA TYR A 163 -8.80 6.13 14.98
C TYR A 163 -8.46 4.64 14.91
N VAL A 164 -8.53 3.95 16.05
CA VAL A 164 -8.11 2.54 16.14
C VAL A 164 -9.31 1.66 16.42
N VAL A 165 -9.71 0.89 15.43
CA VAL A 165 -10.81 -0.08 15.57
C VAL A 165 -10.29 -1.34 16.26
N SER A 166 -10.71 -1.53 17.52
CA SER A 166 -10.31 -2.69 18.31
C SER A 166 -11.30 -2.99 19.42
N SER A 167 -11.64 -4.27 19.61
CA SER A 167 -12.38 -4.78 20.77
C SER A 167 -11.46 -5.27 21.90
N THR A 168 -10.16 -5.43 21.65
CA THR A 168 -9.22 -6.08 22.58
C THR A 168 -8.21 -5.12 23.21
N LEU A 169 -7.87 -4.01 22.55
CA LEU A 169 -6.98 -3.01 23.15
C LEU A 169 -7.67 -2.33 24.34
N SER A 170 -6.94 -2.15 25.43
CA SER A 170 -7.42 -1.42 26.62
C SER A 170 -7.32 0.09 26.45
N GLY A 171 -6.33 0.58 25.72
CA GLY A 171 -6.07 1.99 25.45
C GLY A 171 -5.14 2.18 24.26
N VAL A 172 -5.02 3.41 23.79
CA VAL A 172 -4.11 3.92 22.76
C VAL A 172 -3.68 5.32 23.14
N ASP A 173 -2.48 5.76 22.77
CA ASP A 173 -1.94 7.06 23.21
C ASP A 173 -1.16 7.83 22.13
N TRP A 174 -0.90 7.22 20.96
CA TRP A 174 -0.17 7.84 19.86
C TRP A 174 -1.07 8.76 19.02
N ASN A 175 -1.49 9.91 19.59
CA ASN A 175 -2.52 10.79 19.02
C ASN A 175 -3.71 9.98 18.47
N ALA A 176 -4.14 8.98 19.25
CA ALA A 176 -5.09 7.97 18.81
C ALA A 176 -6.33 7.92 19.71
N GLU A 177 -7.43 7.44 19.15
CA GLU A 177 -8.70 7.21 19.82
C GLU A 177 -9.23 5.81 19.48
N LEU A 178 -9.72 5.08 20.50
CA LEU A 178 -10.32 3.78 20.31
C LEU A 178 -11.74 3.91 19.75
N VAL A 179 -11.98 3.20 18.64
CA VAL A 179 -13.29 3.04 18.03
C VAL A 179 -13.85 1.66 18.40
N ARG A 180 -15.00 1.64 19.06
CA ARG A 180 -15.68 0.43 19.54
C ARG A 180 -17.13 0.39 19.07
N GLY A 181 -17.74 -0.79 19.19
CA GLY A 181 -19.15 -1.01 18.84
C GLY A 181 -19.34 -1.33 17.36
N ASP A 182 -20.45 -0.87 16.78
CA ASP A 182 -20.79 -1.11 15.39
C ASP A 182 -19.85 -0.33 14.45
N LEU A 183 -19.11 -1.07 13.61
CA LEU A 183 -18.12 -0.50 12.71
C LEU A 183 -18.74 0.46 11.68
N GLY A 184 -19.88 0.05 11.11
CA GLY A 184 -20.55 0.83 10.07
C GLY A 184 -20.99 2.18 10.58
N GLN A 185 -21.68 2.20 11.72
CA GLN A 185 -22.14 3.44 12.36
C GLN A 185 -20.98 4.32 12.81
N ALA A 186 -19.91 3.72 13.37
CA ALA A 186 -18.76 4.47 13.83
C ALA A 186 -18.06 5.19 12.66
N VAL A 187 -17.80 4.47 11.56
CA VAL A 187 -17.12 5.07 10.39
C VAL A 187 -18.02 6.07 9.67
N GLN A 188 -19.34 5.84 9.59
CA GLN A 188 -20.28 6.83 9.06
C GLN A 188 -20.26 8.14 9.85
N ARG A 189 -20.19 8.09 11.19
CA ARG A 189 -20.03 9.30 12.03
C ARG A 189 -18.73 10.02 11.72
N LEU A 190 -17.61 9.30 11.65
CA LEU A 190 -16.31 9.89 11.29
C LEU A 190 -16.33 10.56 9.92
N LYS A 191 -17.03 9.99 8.95
CA LYS A 191 -17.19 10.59 7.61
C LYS A 191 -18.05 11.85 7.60
N GLN A 192 -18.92 12.03 8.59
CA GLN A 192 -19.77 13.22 8.74
C GLN A 192 -19.06 14.38 9.45
N GLU A 193 -17.93 14.12 10.13
CA GLU A 193 -17.13 15.19 10.73
C GLU A 193 -16.48 16.06 9.65
N PRO A 194 -16.26 17.36 9.92
CA PRO A 194 -15.51 18.22 8.99
C PRO A 194 -14.08 17.72 8.80
N GLY A 195 -13.57 17.77 7.57
CA GLY A 195 -12.19 17.39 7.27
C GLY A 195 -11.94 17.07 5.80
N GLU A 196 -10.67 16.82 5.47
CA GLU A 196 -10.20 16.57 4.08
C GLU A 196 -10.40 15.11 3.67
N GLY A 197 -10.43 14.18 4.63
CA GLY A 197 -10.63 12.76 4.38
C GLY A 197 -10.08 11.84 5.46
N LEU A 198 -10.45 10.58 5.34
CA LEU A 198 -9.95 9.48 6.16
C LEU A 198 -9.07 8.58 5.29
N PHE A 199 -7.96 8.09 5.83
CA PHE A 199 -7.08 7.13 5.18
C PHE A 199 -7.10 5.82 5.96
N VAL A 200 -7.30 4.68 5.29
CA VAL A 200 -7.26 3.36 5.91
C VAL A 200 -6.25 2.46 5.21
N GLY A 201 -5.42 1.79 6.00
CA GLY A 201 -4.48 0.77 5.55
C GLY A 201 -4.69 -0.58 6.21
N GLY A 202 -3.92 -1.57 5.79
CA GLY A 202 -3.97 -2.94 6.29
C GLY A 202 -4.90 -3.85 5.48
N VAL A 203 -5.26 -5.01 6.03
CA VAL A 203 -5.96 -6.07 5.27
C VAL A 203 -7.37 -6.32 5.80
N THR A 204 -7.49 -6.63 7.09
CA THR A 204 -8.77 -7.11 7.68
C THR A 204 -9.80 -5.99 7.84
N LEU A 205 -9.39 -4.81 8.32
CA LEU A 205 -10.30 -3.69 8.49
C LEU A 205 -10.82 -3.16 7.14
N PRO A 206 -9.98 -2.93 6.11
CA PRO A 206 -10.46 -2.54 4.79
C PRO A 206 -11.41 -3.54 4.15
N LEU A 207 -11.19 -4.85 4.34
CA LEU A 207 -12.12 -5.88 3.85
C LEU A 207 -13.52 -5.69 4.46
N ALA A 208 -13.61 -5.52 5.79
CA ALA A 208 -14.89 -5.28 6.46
C ALA A 208 -15.56 -3.96 6.01
N LEU A 209 -14.77 -2.91 5.76
CA LEU A 209 -15.28 -1.63 5.27
C LEU A 209 -15.73 -1.69 3.81
N ALA A 210 -15.05 -2.49 2.98
CA ALA A 210 -15.46 -2.76 1.59
C ALA A 210 -16.79 -3.51 1.54
N ASP A 211 -16.96 -4.54 2.39
CA ASP A 211 -18.22 -5.28 2.53
C ASP A 211 -19.41 -4.39 2.98
N LEU A 212 -19.11 -3.31 3.70
CA LEU A 212 -20.10 -2.31 4.12
C LEU A 212 -20.32 -1.19 3.11
N GLY A 213 -19.58 -1.17 1.98
CA GLY A 213 -19.65 -0.13 0.96
C GLY A 213 -19.20 1.25 1.45
N LEU A 214 -18.31 1.31 2.44
CA LEU A 214 -17.88 2.56 3.09
C LEU A 214 -16.64 3.20 2.46
N ILE A 215 -15.91 2.47 1.61
CA ILE A 215 -14.69 2.96 0.95
C ILE A 215 -15.07 3.74 -0.31
N ASP A 216 -14.63 4.99 -0.41
CA ASP A 216 -14.91 5.89 -1.52
C ASP A 216 -13.81 5.85 -2.60
N GLU A 217 -12.56 5.61 -2.20
CA GLU A 217 -11.41 5.46 -3.11
C GLU A 217 -10.56 4.26 -2.71
N TYR A 218 -10.11 3.51 -3.71
CA TYR A 218 -9.17 2.39 -3.58
C TYR A 218 -7.88 2.76 -4.29
N GLU A 219 -6.77 2.64 -3.62
CA GLU A 219 -5.45 2.88 -4.20
C GLU A 219 -4.54 1.68 -3.95
N PHE A 220 -4.06 1.08 -5.02
CA PHE A 220 -3.19 -0.08 -4.99
C PHE A 220 -1.84 0.29 -5.61
N LEU A 221 -0.79 0.29 -4.79
CA LEU A 221 0.58 0.39 -5.31
C LEU A 221 1.04 -1.02 -5.69
N VAL A 222 0.92 -1.33 -6.97
CA VAL A 222 1.25 -2.64 -7.54
C VAL A 222 2.77 -2.71 -7.72
N GLN A 223 3.38 -3.61 -6.96
CA GLN A 223 4.82 -3.86 -6.97
C GLN A 223 5.18 -4.88 -8.08
N PRO A 224 6.26 -4.69 -8.86
CA PRO A 224 6.68 -5.62 -9.91
C PRO A 224 7.34 -6.88 -9.33
N VAL A 225 6.63 -7.57 -8.46
CA VAL A 225 7.08 -8.76 -7.72
C VAL A 225 5.99 -9.82 -7.74
N LEU A 226 6.37 -11.09 -7.81
CA LEU A 226 5.52 -12.25 -7.57
C LEU A 226 5.95 -12.88 -6.24
N ALA A 227 5.09 -12.86 -5.23
CA ALA A 227 5.38 -13.38 -3.90
C ALA A 227 5.11 -14.89 -3.78
N GLY A 228 4.09 -15.37 -4.49
CA GLY A 228 3.69 -16.78 -4.47
C GLY A 228 2.97 -17.25 -3.20
N HIS A 229 2.91 -16.42 -2.17
CA HIS A 229 2.28 -16.71 -0.88
C HIS A 229 1.94 -15.44 -0.12
N GLY A 230 1.19 -15.59 0.98
CA GLY A 230 0.82 -14.49 1.88
C GLY A 230 -0.66 -14.11 1.79
N PRO A 231 -1.09 -13.08 2.53
CA PRO A 231 -2.47 -12.61 2.51
C PRO A 231 -2.78 -11.99 1.14
N THR A 232 -3.90 -12.37 0.56
CA THR A 232 -4.35 -11.85 -0.73
C THR A 232 -5.25 -10.63 -0.55
N LEU A 233 -5.07 -9.63 -1.41
CA LEU A 233 -5.84 -8.40 -1.42
C LEU A 233 -7.35 -8.68 -1.44
N LEU A 234 -8.05 -8.15 -0.41
CA LEU A 234 -9.50 -8.27 -0.26
C LEU A 234 -10.06 -9.70 -0.40
N ALA A 235 -9.24 -10.72 -0.10
CA ALA A 235 -9.71 -12.10 -0.10
C ALA A 235 -10.84 -12.28 0.92
N GLY A 236 -11.98 -12.84 0.47
CA GLY A 236 -13.18 -13.02 1.29
C GLY A 236 -14.22 -11.90 1.13
N LEU A 237 -14.02 -10.97 0.20
CA LEU A 237 -15.03 -9.98 -0.17
C LEU A 237 -16.34 -10.68 -0.56
N ARG A 238 -17.46 -10.29 0.05
CA ARG A 238 -18.76 -10.99 -0.10
C ARG A 238 -19.40 -10.72 -1.44
N GLU A 239 -19.30 -9.48 -1.91
CA GLU A 239 -19.89 -9.06 -3.17
C GLU A 239 -18.86 -8.37 -4.06
N ARG A 240 -18.99 -8.57 -5.37
CA ARG A 240 -18.12 -7.91 -6.35
C ARG A 240 -18.35 -6.40 -6.34
N ILE A 241 -17.28 -5.64 -6.17
CA ILE A 241 -17.28 -4.18 -6.34
C ILE A 241 -16.71 -3.87 -7.72
N GLN A 242 -17.47 -3.16 -8.53
CA GLN A 242 -16.97 -2.66 -9.80
C GLN A 242 -16.28 -1.32 -9.58
N LEU A 243 -15.08 -1.19 -10.13
CA LEU A 243 -14.22 -0.03 -9.94
C LEU A 243 -13.94 0.66 -11.28
N GLU A 244 -13.88 1.98 -11.26
CA GLU A 244 -13.43 2.83 -12.37
C GLU A 244 -12.05 3.40 -12.04
N LEU A 245 -11.08 3.26 -12.96
CA LEU A 245 -9.76 3.86 -12.82
C LEU A 245 -9.89 5.38 -12.97
N VAL A 246 -9.43 6.12 -11.95
CA VAL A 246 -9.48 7.58 -11.93
C VAL A 246 -8.12 8.23 -12.01
N ASP A 247 -7.06 7.51 -11.63
CA ASP A 247 -5.68 8.00 -11.70
C ASP A 247 -4.67 6.86 -11.72
N ARG A 248 -3.47 7.11 -12.25
CA ARG A 248 -2.33 6.20 -12.18
C ARG A 248 -1.02 6.98 -12.06
N HIS A 249 -0.07 6.44 -11.31
CA HIS A 249 1.28 6.97 -11.19
C HIS A 249 2.29 5.84 -11.37
N GLU A 250 3.27 6.03 -12.25
CA GLU A 250 4.32 5.05 -12.56
C GLU A 250 5.62 5.48 -11.87
N PHE A 251 6.24 4.56 -11.14
CA PHE A 251 7.49 4.77 -10.43
C PHE A 251 8.68 4.26 -11.23
N ARG A 252 9.85 4.86 -11.03
CA ARG A 252 11.10 4.39 -11.63
C ARG A 252 11.47 2.95 -11.23
N SER A 253 11.00 2.49 -10.08
CA SER A 253 11.13 1.09 -9.63
C SER A 253 10.35 0.10 -10.49
N GLY A 254 9.47 0.57 -11.37
CA GLY A 254 8.50 -0.24 -12.12
C GLY A 254 7.22 -0.54 -11.35
N ALA A 255 7.06 -0.05 -10.12
CA ALA A 255 5.79 -0.08 -9.42
C ALA A 255 4.80 0.89 -10.06
N VAL A 256 3.49 0.63 -9.88
CA VAL A 256 2.41 1.48 -10.40
C VAL A 256 1.36 1.68 -9.32
N ALA A 257 1.10 2.92 -8.92
CA ALA A 257 -0.07 3.24 -8.10
C ALA A 257 -1.29 3.41 -9.01
N LEU A 258 -2.35 2.69 -8.68
CA LEU A 258 -3.62 2.69 -9.40
C LEU A 258 -4.72 3.14 -8.45
N ARG A 259 -5.38 4.25 -8.77
CA ARG A 259 -6.48 4.79 -7.98
C ARG A 259 -7.81 4.56 -8.67
N TYR A 260 -8.76 4.02 -7.91
CA TYR A 260 -10.07 3.66 -8.39
C TYR A 260 -11.18 4.25 -7.52
N ARG A 261 -12.36 4.42 -8.10
CA ARG A 261 -13.61 4.68 -7.38
C ARG A 261 -14.64 3.59 -7.67
N PRO A 262 -15.49 3.23 -6.68
CA PRO A 262 -16.62 2.36 -6.95
C PRO A 262 -17.55 3.01 -7.97
N THR A 263 -17.91 2.26 -9.01
CA THR A 263 -18.98 2.69 -9.92
C THR A 263 -20.31 2.58 -9.20
N ARG A 264 -21.06 3.68 -9.10
CA ARG A 264 -22.43 3.61 -8.59
C ARG A 264 -23.24 2.80 -9.59
N VAL A 265 -23.69 1.61 -9.18
CA VAL A 265 -24.73 0.91 -9.93
C VAL A 265 -25.98 1.78 -9.78
N THR A 266 -26.35 2.52 -10.83
CA THR A 266 -27.69 3.11 -10.93
C THR A 266 -28.66 1.93 -11.02
N ALA A 267 -29.42 1.71 -9.94
CA ALA A 267 -30.49 0.74 -9.87
C ALA A 267 -31.64 1.14 -10.80
#